data_49000a2371938d39f17e6c8a1d925a59
#
_entry.id   49000a2371938d39f17e6c8a1d925a59
#
_cell.length_a   1.000
_cell.length_b   1.000
_cell.length_c   1.000
_cell.angle_alpha   90.00
_cell.angle_beta   90.00
_cell.angle_gamma   90.00
#
_symmetry.space_group_name_H-M   'P 1'
#
loop_
_entity.id
_entity.type
_entity.pdbx_description
1 polymer ?
#
loop_
_entity_poly.entity_id
_entity_poly.type
_entity_poly.pdbx_seq_one_letter_code
_entity_poly.pdbx_strand_id
1 'polypeptide(L)'
;MINQAISFMEERLTENVTLADVANSVNLSAFHFQRAFSLLTGMSPTEYLRKRRLSQAGAELADGESKVIDVALKYGYDSPGSFTKAFTRFHGSSPMQVKNGSSIRFMNRYTVQIKIDGGCIMEYKIEKWDAVDLLVHARAFHAETSEQEIPAFWDAYYADEELRKIPGYLGVCAQQKTEGDEFRYGIGCKASDVEGVPEGFEILHVPENTWAVFKCVGPMPKAIQDTWEKIYREWLPVADYELVPDYDIENYLPGDPASKDYVSEICIPVRKRFKSEMECS
;
A
#
# COMPACT_ATOMS: atom_id res chain seq x y z
N MET A 1 12.72 -5.74 -4.19
CA MET A 1 11.75 -4.79 -3.65
C MET A 1 11.30 -5.17 -2.22
N ILE A 2 10.35 -6.12 -1.98
CA ILE A 2 9.84 -6.42 -0.62
C ILE A 2 10.94 -6.84 0.36
N ASN A 3 11.88 -7.69 -0.03
CA ASN A 3 12.99 -8.06 0.82
C ASN A 3 13.95 -6.90 1.14
N GLN A 4 14.07 -5.92 0.26
CA GLN A 4 14.82 -4.68 0.51
C GLN A 4 14.11 -3.81 1.56
N ALA A 5 12.78 -3.66 1.42
CA ALA A 5 11.97 -2.97 2.43
C ALA A 5 12.04 -3.66 3.80
N ILE A 6 11.98 -5.00 3.84
CA ILE A 6 12.18 -5.77 5.07
C ILE A 6 13.57 -5.50 5.66
N SER A 7 14.64 -5.48 4.84
CA SER A 7 15.99 -5.14 5.30
C SER A 7 16.05 -3.75 5.90
N PHE A 8 15.47 -2.76 5.20
CA PHE A 8 15.40 -1.37 5.67
C PHE A 8 14.72 -1.26 7.04
N MET A 9 13.57 -1.95 7.22
CA MET A 9 12.85 -1.99 8.49
C MET A 9 13.65 -2.67 9.61
N GLU A 10 14.29 -3.82 9.32
CA GLU A 10 15.07 -4.58 10.32
C GLU A 10 16.30 -3.81 10.83
N GLU A 11 16.97 -3.06 9.96
CA GLU A 11 18.11 -2.23 10.33
C GLU A 11 17.72 -1.05 11.23
N ARG A 12 16.43 -0.68 11.23
CA ARG A 12 15.90 0.52 11.90
C ARG A 12 14.79 0.23 12.93
N LEU A 13 14.80 -0.97 13.52
CA LEU A 13 13.76 -1.36 14.49
C LEU A 13 13.67 -0.43 15.72
N THR A 14 14.76 0.23 16.08
CA THR A 14 14.83 1.16 17.22
C THR A 14 14.68 2.64 16.82
N GLU A 15 14.49 2.92 15.54
CA GLU A 15 14.30 4.28 15.02
C GLU A 15 12.82 4.57 14.80
N ASN A 16 12.48 5.87 14.70
CA ASN A 16 11.13 6.26 14.32
C ASN A 16 10.99 6.20 12.78
N VAL A 17 10.67 5.01 12.26
CA VAL A 17 10.49 4.75 10.84
C VAL A 17 9.02 4.83 10.50
N THR A 18 8.67 5.67 9.54
CA THR A 18 7.32 5.78 8.98
C THR A 18 7.12 4.82 7.81
N LEU A 19 5.86 4.54 7.45
CA LEU A 19 5.54 3.77 6.25
C LEU A 19 6.07 4.45 4.99
N ALA A 20 6.03 5.79 4.94
CA ALA A 20 6.55 6.57 3.83
C ALA A 20 8.07 6.38 3.66
N ASP A 21 8.85 6.34 4.75
CA ASP A 21 10.30 6.09 4.69
C ASP A 21 10.59 4.72 4.08
N VAL A 22 9.85 3.70 4.52
CA VAL A 22 10.00 2.33 3.99
C VAL A 22 9.64 2.27 2.51
N ALA A 23 8.52 2.85 2.13
CA ALA A 23 8.05 2.90 0.75
C ALA A 23 9.05 3.62 -0.17
N ASN A 24 9.55 4.78 0.27
CA ASN A 24 10.57 5.56 -0.47
C ASN A 24 11.86 4.77 -0.66
N SER A 25 12.26 3.93 0.32
CA SER A 25 13.47 3.10 0.20
C SER A 25 13.43 2.09 -0.95
N VAL A 26 12.23 1.81 -1.47
CA VAL A 26 11.99 0.87 -2.57
C VAL A 26 11.29 1.53 -3.77
N ASN A 27 11.28 2.86 -3.84
CA ASN A 27 10.67 3.67 -4.90
C ASN A 27 9.18 3.34 -5.12
N LEU A 28 8.47 3.13 -4.04
CA LEU A 28 7.03 2.96 -4.05
C LEU A 28 6.34 4.06 -3.26
N SER A 29 5.08 4.24 -3.57
CA SER A 29 4.17 5.00 -2.73
C SER A 29 3.85 4.26 -1.43
N ALA A 30 3.50 4.99 -0.36
CA ALA A 30 3.04 4.37 0.89
C ALA A 30 1.86 3.43 0.63
N PHE A 31 0.90 3.85 -0.19
CA PHE A 31 -0.26 3.03 -0.58
C PHE A 31 0.14 1.77 -1.35
N HIS A 32 0.95 1.90 -2.41
CA HIS A 32 1.43 0.75 -3.17
C HIS A 32 2.27 -0.20 -2.33
N PHE A 33 3.14 0.36 -1.48
CA PHE A 33 3.96 -0.45 -0.59
C PHE A 33 3.11 -1.21 0.43
N GLN A 34 2.17 -0.52 1.10
CA GLN A 34 1.22 -1.12 2.04
C GLN A 34 0.48 -2.29 1.40
N ARG A 35 -0.11 -2.04 0.23
CA ARG A 35 -0.88 -3.05 -0.52
C ARG A 35 -0.01 -4.24 -0.94
N ALA A 36 1.14 -3.97 -1.57
CA ALA A 36 2.07 -5.02 -2.01
C ALA A 36 2.57 -5.86 -0.83
N PHE A 37 2.96 -5.20 0.26
CA PHE A 37 3.47 -5.89 1.45
C PHE A 37 2.39 -6.76 2.08
N SER A 38 1.17 -6.24 2.26
CA SER A 38 0.04 -6.99 2.83
C SER A 38 -0.35 -8.20 1.98
N LEU A 39 -0.42 -8.04 0.66
CA LEU A 39 -0.72 -9.13 -0.26
C LEU A 39 0.36 -10.24 -0.25
N LEU A 40 1.63 -9.86 -0.13
CA LEU A 40 2.74 -10.81 -0.20
C LEU A 40 3.07 -11.47 1.13
N THR A 41 2.77 -10.84 2.27
CA THR A 41 3.14 -11.30 3.61
C THR A 41 1.97 -11.71 4.49
N GLY A 42 0.75 -11.32 4.13
CA GLY A 42 -0.46 -11.55 4.92
C GLY A 42 -0.60 -10.64 6.14
N MET A 43 0.21 -9.56 6.25
CA MET A 43 0.09 -8.57 7.32
C MET A 43 0.57 -7.18 6.86
N SER A 44 0.13 -6.11 7.54
CA SER A 44 0.59 -4.77 7.22
C SER A 44 2.05 -4.53 7.60
N PRO A 45 2.77 -3.60 6.93
CA PRO A 45 4.14 -3.22 7.30
C PRO A 45 4.26 -2.72 8.75
N THR A 46 3.29 -1.93 9.19
CA THR A 46 3.23 -1.40 10.57
C THR A 46 3.06 -2.52 11.60
N GLU A 47 2.19 -3.50 11.29
CA GLU A 47 2.04 -4.69 12.13
C GLU A 47 3.32 -5.53 12.18
N TYR A 48 3.99 -5.69 11.03
CA TYR A 48 5.30 -6.35 10.95
C TYR A 48 6.33 -5.67 11.84
N LEU A 49 6.55 -4.36 11.67
CA LEU A 49 7.47 -3.56 12.50
C LEU A 49 7.16 -3.71 14.00
N ARG A 50 5.88 -3.55 14.37
CA ARG A 50 5.45 -3.67 15.76
C ARG A 50 5.77 -5.05 16.35
N LYS A 51 5.44 -6.12 15.63
CA LYS A 51 5.71 -7.50 16.07
C LYS A 51 7.22 -7.79 16.18
N ARG A 52 8.02 -7.29 15.23
CA ARG A 52 9.48 -7.43 15.27
C ARG A 52 10.09 -6.67 16.44
N ARG A 53 9.66 -5.43 16.67
CA ARG A 53 10.07 -4.62 17.84
C ARG A 53 9.76 -5.33 19.16
N LEU A 54 8.54 -5.85 19.32
CA LEU A 54 8.15 -6.60 20.52
C LEU A 54 8.96 -7.88 20.67
N SER A 55 9.22 -8.60 19.58
CA SER A 55 10.04 -9.81 19.59
C SER A 55 11.46 -9.54 20.08
N GLN A 56 12.10 -8.47 19.58
CA GLN A 56 13.45 -8.07 20.02
C GLN A 56 13.46 -7.53 21.46
N ALA A 57 12.45 -6.74 21.83
CA ALA A 57 12.28 -6.29 23.21
C ALA A 57 12.14 -7.46 24.20
N GLY A 58 11.45 -8.53 23.80
CA GLY A 58 11.33 -9.74 24.60
C GLY A 58 12.66 -10.46 24.81
N ALA A 59 13.45 -10.58 23.73
CA ALA A 59 14.79 -11.18 23.82
C ALA A 59 15.71 -10.36 24.74
N GLU A 60 15.71 -9.04 24.59
CA GLU A 60 16.52 -8.14 25.44
C GLU A 60 16.11 -8.18 26.91
N LEU A 61 14.82 -8.28 27.20
CA LEU A 61 14.35 -8.39 28.60
C LEU A 61 14.62 -9.77 29.22
N ALA A 62 14.66 -10.83 28.40
CA ALA A 62 14.95 -12.18 28.89
C ALA A 62 16.39 -12.33 29.41
N ASP A 63 17.33 -11.49 28.96
CA ASP A 63 18.71 -11.43 29.48
C ASP A 63 18.76 -10.88 30.90
N GLY A 64 17.68 -10.24 31.41
CA GLY A 64 17.54 -9.77 32.78
C GLY A 64 18.28 -8.49 33.14
N GLU A 65 19.15 -7.97 32.28
CA GLU A 65 19.99 -6.80 32.54
C GLU A 65 19.28 -5.47 32.36
N SER A 66 18.48 -5.37 31.26
CA SER A 66 17.84 -4.12 30.86
C SER A 66 16.63 -3.76 31.71
N LYS A 67 16.41 -2.44 31.95
CA LYS A 67 15.20 -1.97 32.62
C LYS A 67 14.03 -1.93 31.65
N VAL A 68 12.85 -2.33 32.10
CA VAL A 68 11.62 -2.36 31.25
C VAL A 68 11.33 -1.00 30.61
N ILE A 69 11.56 0.11 31.33
CA ILE A 69 11.32 1.45 30.81
C ILE A 69 12.28 1.81 29.67
N ASP A 70 13.56 1.44 29.81
CA ASP A 70 14.57 1.76 28.79
C ASP A 70 14.31 0.96 27.52
N VAL A 71 13.92 -0.31 27.65
CA VAL A 71 13.51 -1.16 26.53
C VAL A 71 12.25 -0.62 25.84
N ALA A 72 11.25 -0.17 26.62
CA ALA A 72 10.04 0.42 26.07
C ALA A 72 10.36 1.65 25.19
N LEU A 73 11.17 2.58 25.69
CA LEU A 73 11.59 3.77 24.97
C LEU A 73 12.41 3.41 23.73
N LYS A 74 13.36 2.49 23.84
CA LYS A 74 14.21 2.02 22.73
C LYS A 74 13.40 1.48 21.55
N TYR A 75 12.30 0.79 21.83
CA TYR A 75 11.45 0.22 20.78
C TYR A 75 10.25 1.10 20.41
N GLY A 76 10.30 2.41 20.73
CA GLY A 76 9.38 3.42 20.23
C GLY A 76 8.05 3.51 20.99
N TYR A 77 8.02 3.17 22.27
CA TYR A 77 6.84 3.34 23.13
C TYR A 77 6.99 4.54 24.05
N ASP A 78 6.10 5.52 23.94
CA ASP A 78 6.12 6.75 24.73
C ASP A 78 5.70 6.53 26.21
N SER A 79 5.06 5.40 26.52
CA SER A 79 4.64 5.09 27.88
C SER A 79 4.85 3.62 28.26
N PRO A 80 5.25 3.35 29.51
CA PRO A 80 5.37 1.98 30.02
C PRO A 80 4.05 1.21 30.00
N GLY A 81 2.91 1.90 30.10
CA GLY A 81 1.59 1.28 30.07
C GLY A 81 1.22 0.75 28.69
N SER A 82 1.44 1.56 27.63
CA SER A 82 1.20 1.15 26.24
C SER A 82 2.13 -0.01 25.86
N PHE A 83 3.40 0.06 26.22
CA PHE A 83 4.36 -1.02 26.04
C PHE A 83 3.91 -2.31 26.71
N THR A 84 3.60 -2.26 28.02
CA THR A 84 3.19 -3.44 28.79
C THR A 84 1.96 -4.11 28.18
N LYS A 85 0.97 -3.32 27.73
CA LYS A 85 -0.24 -3.84 27.08
C LYS A 85 0.07 -4.53 25.74
N ALA A 86 0.87 -3.90 24.89
CA ALA A 86 1.28 -4.46 23.60
C ALA A 86 2.16 -5.70 23.77
N PHE A 87 3.14 -5.63 24.67
CA PHE A 87 4.06 -6.70 25.00
C PHE A 87 3.32 -7.95 25.53
N THR A 88 2.43 -7.75 26.52
CA THR A 88 1.66 -8.86 27.08
C THR A 88 0.74 -9.51 26.04
N ARG A 89 0.13 -8.70 25.16
CA ARG A 89 -0.67 -9.24 24.05
C ARG A 89 0.16 -10.10 23.10
N PHE A 90 1.40 -9.69 22.82
CA PHE A 90 2.29 -10.40 21.90
C PHE A 90 2.90 -11.66 22.55
N HIS A 91 3.50 -11.53 23.74
CA HIS A 91 4.22 -12.62 24.39
C HIS A 91 3.35 -13.55 25.24
N GLY A 92 2.18 -13.09 25.71
CA GLY A 92 1.34 -13.80 26.68
C GLY A 92 1.79 -13.61 28.15
N SER A 93 2.92 -12.96 28.38
CA SER A 93 3.49 -12.64 29.70
C SER A 93 3.87 -11.17 29.76
N SER A 94 3.82 -10.56 30.96
CA SER A 94 4.22 -9.17 31.11
C SER A 94 5.74 -9.00 31.00
N PRO A 95 6.26 -7.78 30.69
CA PRO A 95 7.70 -7.52 30.63
C PRO A 95 8.46 -7.94 31.88
N MET A 96 7.88 -7.70 33.07
CA MET A 96 8.48 -8.09 34.34
C MET A 96 8.52 -9.61 34.56
N GLN A 97 7.47 -10.33 34.10
CA GLN A 97 7.46 -11.80 34.16
C GLN A 97 8.53 -12.40 33.25
N VAL A 98 8.72 -11.84 32.05
CA VAL A 98 9.78 -12.27 31.13
C VAL A 98 11.16 -12.02 31.74
N LYS A 99 11.39 -10.84 32.31
CA LYS A 99 12.63 -10.52 33.06
C LYS A 99 12.90 -11.49 34.20
N ASN A 100 11.85 -12.05 34.79
CA ASN A 100 11.94 -13.04 35.87
C ASN A 100 11.92 -14.51 35.37
N GLY A 101 12.19 -14.74 34.09
CA GLY A 101 12.37 -16.07 33.50
C GLY A 101 11.14 -16.69 32.82
N SER A 102 10.06 -15.93 32.62
CA SER A 102 8.94 -16.44 31.80
C SER A 102 9.36 -16.55 30.32
N SER A 103 8.74 -17.50 29.62
CA SER A 103 8.98 -17.73 28.19
C SER A 103 8.55 -16.52 27.33
N ILE A 104 9.23 -16.37 26.19
CA ILE A 104 8.91 -15.36 25.17
C ILE A 104 8.40 -16.01 23.89
N ARG A 105 7.63 -15.26 23.11
CA ARG A 105 7.35 -15.60 21.70
C ARG A 105 8.37 -14.86 20.84
N PHE A 106 8.90 -15.54 19.84
CA PHE A 106 9.87 -14.93 18.93
C PHE A 106 9.33 -14.98 17.49
N MET A 107 9.35 -13.85 16.84
CA MET A 107 9.02 -13.74 15.42
C MET A 107 10.31 -13.55 14.64
N ASN A 108 10.62 -14.45 13.72
CA ASN A 108 11.76 -14.31 12.82
C ASN A 108 11.52 -13.18 11.81
N ARG A 109 12.62 -12.62 11.29
CA ARG A 109 12.58 -11.77 10.10
C ARG A 109 11.93 -12.53 8.95
N TYR A 110 11.05 -11.85 8.19
CA TYR A 110 10.50 -12.42 6.97
C TYR A 110 11.53 -12.42 5.84
N THR A 111 11.44 -13.46 5.03
CA THR A 111 12.07 -13.53 3.71
C THR A 111 10.97 -13.95 2.73
N VAL A 112 10.62 -13.06 1.81
CA VAL A 112 9.62 -13.33 0.79
C VAL A 112 10.28 -14.01 -0.39
N GLN A 113 9.85 -15.22 -0.71
CA GLN A 113 10.22 -15.95 -1.91
C GLN A 113 8.99 -16.03 -2.81
N ILE A 114 9.04 -15.41 -3.98
CA ILE A 114 7.97 -15.49 -4.97
C ILE A 114 8.20 -16.77 -5.77
N LYS A 115 7.28 -17.73 -5.62
CA LYS A 115 7.26 -18.96 -6.41
C LYS A 115 6.25 -18.76 -7.52
N ILE A 116 6.71 -18.79 -8.76
CA ILE A 116 5.84 -18.70 -9.93
C ILE A 116 5.52 -20.13 -10.33
N ASP A 117 4.35 -20.61 -9.97
CA ASP A 117 3.82 -21.92 -10.35
C ASP A 117 2.84 -21.73 -11.52
N GLY A 118 3.35 -21.78 -12.76
CA GLY A 118 2.57 -21.63 -14.00
C GLY A 118 2.42 -20.18 -14.47
N GLY A 119 2.49 -19.98 -15.79
CA GLY A 119 2.31 -18.66 -16.39
C GLY A 119 0.84 -18.25 -16.42
N CYS A 120 0.45 -17.25 -15.66
CA CYS A 120 -0.85 -16.59 -15.88
C CYS A 120 -0.73 -15.67 -17.09
N ILE A 121 -1.70 -15.73 -18.00
CA ILE A 121 -1.78 -14.75 -19.10
C ILE A 121 -2.36 -13.46 -18.51
N MET A 122 -1.55 -12.41 -18.46
CA MET A 122 -1.98 -11.07 -18.09
C MET A 122 -2.01 -10.20 -19.35
N GLU A 123 -3.18 -9.65 -19.65
CA GLU A 123 -3.35 -8.73 -20.76
C GLU A 123 -3.05 -7.31 -20.29
N TYR A 124 -1.98 -6.71 -20.79
CA TYR A 124 -1.62 -5.33 -20.53
C TYR A 124 -1.01 -4.66 -21.75
N LYS A 125 -1.02 -3.35 -21.79
CA LYS A 125 -0.41 -2.52 -22.82
C LYS A 125 0.42 -1.41 -22.19
N ILE A 126 1.46 -0.97 -22.89
CA ILE A 126 2.24 0.20 -22.53
C ILE A 126 1.85 1.34 -23.47
N GLU A 127 1.35 2.42 -22.89
CA GLU A 127 0.87 3.58 -23.64
C GLU A 127 1.52 4.86 -23.11
N LYS A 128 1.71 5.82 -24.00
CA LYS A 128 2.09 7.17 -23.61
C LYS A 128 0.84 8.04 -23.59
N TRP A 129 0.53 8.63 -22.46
CA TRP A 129 -0.60 9.55 -22.32
C TRP A 129 -0.08 10.98 -22.17
N ASP A 130 -0.72 11.90 -22.87
CA ASP A 130 -0.53 13.33 -22.65
C ASP A 130 -1.05 13.72 -21.25
N ALA A 131 -0.63 14.91 -20.79
CA ALA A 131 -1.15 15.46 -19.55
C ALA A 131 -2.68 15.61 -19.63
N VAL A 132 -3.37 15.26 -18.53
CA VAL A 132 -4.82 15.30 -18.44
C VAL A 132 -5.28 15.87 -17.11
N ASP A 133 -6.31 16.70 -17.16
CA ASP A 133 -6.98 17.20 -15.96
C ASP A 133 -8.16 16.28 -15.62
N LEU A 134 -8.20 15.82 -14.39
CA LEU A 134 -9.28 15.01 -13.83
C LEU A 134 -10.09 15.86 -12.86
N LEU A 135 -11.41 15.75 -12.95
CA LEU A 135 -12.35 16.32 -11.99
C LEU A 135 -12.70 15.26 -10.97
N VAL A 136 -12.33 15.44 -9.70
CA VAL A 136 -12.47 14.44 -8.67
C VAL A 136 -13.10 14.99 -7.41
N HIS A 137 -13.98 14.18 -6.79
CA HIS A 137 -14.37 14.32 -5.39
C HIS A 137 -13.40 13.49 -4.57
N ALA A 138 -12.51 14.13 -3.79
CA ALA A 138 -11.40 13.45 -3.16
C ALA A 138 -11.31 13.72 -1.66
N ARG A 139 -10.83 12.71 -0.92
CA ARG A 139 -10.50 12.85 0.50
C ARG A 139 -9.21 12.09 0.84
N ALA A 140 -8.68 12.34 2.03
CA ALA A 140 -7.56 11.59 2.59
C ALA A 140 -8.04 10.25 3.16
N PHE A 141 -7.18 9.23 3.01
CA PHE A 141 -7.34 7.90 3.55
C PHE A 141 -6.05 7.44 4.20
N HIS A 142 -6.15 6.63 5.24
CA HIS A 142 -5.01 5.92 5.79
C HIS A 142 -4.81 4.59 5.07
N ALA A 143 -3.56 4.28 4.73
CA ALA A 143 -3.23 3.05 4.01
C ALA A 143 -3.75 1.78 4.72
N GLU A 144 -3.73 1.74 6.06
CA GLU A 144 -4.16 0.58 6.85
C GLU A 144 -5.66 0.30 6.79
N THR A 145 -6.51 1.32 6.62
CA THR A 145 -7.98 1.21 6.64
C THR A 145 -8.62 1.32 5.26
N SER A 146 -7.83 1.70 4.25
CA SER A 146 -8.29 2.02 2.90
C SER A 146 -9.06 0.89 2.21
N GLU A 147 -8.70 -0.37 2.43
CA GLU A 147 -9.39 -1.52 1.83
C GLU A 147 -10.88 -1.60 2.23
N GLN A 148 -11.23 -1.08 3.42
CA GLN A 148 -12.60 -1.06 3.93
C GLN A 148 -13.28 0.29 3.64
N GLU A 149 -12.53 1.39 3.70
CA GLU A 149 -13.08 2.74 3.57
C GLU A 149 -13.34 3.16 2.12
N ILE A 150 -12.50 2.73 1.15
CA ILE A 150 -12.67 3.10 -0.26
C ILE A 150 -13.98 2.53 -0.84
N PRO A 151 -14.36 1.26 -0.63
CA PRO A 151 -15.66 0.77 -1.07
C PRO A 151 -16.83 1.57 -0.48
N ALA A 152 -16.79 1.89 0.81
CA ALA A 152 -17.82 2.70 1.45
C ALA A 152 -17.87 4.15 0.89
N PHE A 153 -16.74 4.67 0.44
CA PHE A 153 -16.68 5.98 -0.22
C PHE A 153 -17.33 5.97 -1.61
N TRP A 154 -17.16 4.88 -2.37
CA TRP A 154 -17.88 4.67 -3.62
C TRP A 154 -19.39 4.57 -3.41
N ASP A 155 -19.83 3.80 -2.40
CA ASP A 155 -21.25 3.67 -2.04
C ASP A 155 -21.85 5.03 -1.68
N ALA A 156 -21.13 5.82 -0.87
CA ALA A 156 -21.56 7.17 -0.49
C ALA A 156 -21.65 8.12 -1.69
N TYR A 157 -20.68 8.05 -2.61
CA TYR A 157 -20.68 8.86 -3.83
C TYR A 157 -21.94 8.65 -4.68
N TYR A 158 -22.32 7.39 -4.92
CA TYR A 158 -23.49 7.08 -5.72
C TYR A 158 -24.81 7.25 -4.98
N ALA A 159 -24.81 7.23 -3.65
CA ALA A 159 -26.00 7.51 -2.83
C ALA A 159 -26.33 9.01 -2.76
N ASP A 160 -25.34 9.87 -2.92
CA ASP A 160 -25.50 11.32 -2.88
C ASP A 160 -26.07 11.84 -4.21
N GLU A 161 -27.18 12.63 -4.15
CA GLU A 161 -27.85 13.13 -5.35
C GLU A 161 -27.08 14.18 -6.11
N GLU A 162 -26.23 14.95 -5.45
CA GLU A 162 -25.42 15.99 -6.08
C GLU A 162 -24.12 15.40 -6.65
N LEU A 163 -23.42 14.56 -5.89
CA LEU A 163 -22.17 13.94 -6.34
C LEU A 163 -22.37 13.05 -7.58
N ARG A 164 -23.40 12.21 -7.60
CA ARG A 164 -23.68 11.30 -8.71
C ARG A 164 -24.09 11.98 -10.03
N LYS A 165 -24.33 13.30 -10.04
CA LYS A 165 -24.54 14.08 -11.27
C LYS A 165 -23.24 14.17 -12.10
N ILE A 166 -22.11 14.03 -11.45
CA ILE A 166 -20.80 13.99 -12.10
C ILE A 166 -20.47 12.52 -12.39
N PRO A 167 -20.03 12.16 -13.59
CA PRO A 167 -19.66 10.79 -13.90
C PRO A 167 -18.54 10.32 -12.99
N GLY A 168 -18.74 9.20 -12.28
CA GLY A 168 -17.75 8.58 -11.40
C GLY A 168 -17.19 7.29 -12.03
N TYR A 169 -16.48 7.41 -13.14
CA TYR A 169 -15.90 6.23 -13.80
C TYR A 169 -14.38 6.08 -13.57
N LEU A 170 -13.76 7.01 -12.83
CA LEU A 170 -12.36 6.93 -12.43
C LEU A 170 -12.26 6.85 -10.91
N GLY A 171 -11.47 5.90 -10.42
CA GLY A 171 -10.89 5.91 -9.08
C GLY A 171 -9.44 6.35 -9.18
N VAL A 172 -9.07 7.43 -8.53
CA VAL A 172 -7.73 8.02 -8.67
C VAL A 172 -7.05 8.06 -7.31
N CYS A 173 -5.98 7.30 -7.17
CA CYS A 173 -5.06 7.43 -6.06
C CYS A 173 -4.01 8.48 -6.41
N ALA A 174 -3.89 9.53 -5.61
CA ALA A 174 -2.92 10.59 -5.80
C ALA A 174 -2.04 10.72 -4.57
N GLN A 175 -0.73 10.60 -4.78
CA GLN A 175 0.26 10.79 -3.73
C GLN A 175 0.82 12.19 -3.71
N GLN A 176 -0.02 13.18 -3.61
CA GLN A 176 0.45 14.53 -3.34
C GLN A 176 0.75 14.67 -1.85
N LYS A 177 2.05 14.85 -1.51
CA LYS A 177 2.59 15.38 -0.23
C LYS A 177 1.63 15.29 0.97
N THR A 178 1.19 14.09 1.30
CA THR A 178 0.50 13.83 2.55
C THR A 178 1.55 13.51 3.61
N GLU A 179 1.34 13.95 4.84
CA GLU A 179 2.21 13.60 5.95
C GLU A 179 1.91 12.17 6.43
N GLY A 180 2.96 11.37 6.62
CA GLY A 180 2.84 10.03 7.19
C GLY A 180 2.25 8.97 6.25
N ASP A 181 1.29 8.21 6.74
CA ASP A 181 0.70 7.03 6.06
C ASP A 181 -0.60 7.35 5.30
N GLU A 182 -0.88 8.64 5.11
CA GLU A 182 -2.06 9.11 4.38
C GLU A 182 -1.79 9.19 2.87
N PHE A 183 -2.82 8.97 2.09
CA PHE A 183 -2.87 9.25 0.66
C PHE A 183 -4.23 9.82 0.28
N ARG A 184 -4.32 10.48 -0.85
CA ARG A 184 -5.59 11.00 -1.37
C ARG A 184 -6.18 10.02 -2.38
N TYR A 185 -7.46 9.76 -2.26
CA TYR A 185 -8.23 8.99 -3.24
C TYR A 185 -9.45 9.79 -3.67
N GLY A 186 -9.68 9.87 -4.98
CA GLY A 186 -10.78 10.61 -5.58
C GLY A 186 -11.60 9.75 -6.52
N ILE A 187 -12.90 10.04 -6.58
CA ILE A 187 -13.85 9.48 -7.55
C ILE A 187 -14.24 10.59 -8.51
N GLY A 188 -14.22 10.32 -9.82
CA GLY A 188 -14.58 11.33 -10.79
C GLY A 188 -14.43 10.92 -12.25
N CYS A 189 -14.10 11.87 -13.10
CA CYS A 189 -14.02 11.74 -14.54
C CYS A 189 -12.94 12.66 -15.13
N LYS A 190 -12.77 12.66 -16.44
CA LYS A 190 -11.95 13.68 -17.11
C LYS A 190 -12.65 15.04 -16.97
N ALA A 191 -11.88 16.09 -16.68
CA ALA A 191 -12.41 17.45 -16.53
C ALA A 191 -13.09 17.96 -17.82
N SER A 192 -12.68 17.43 -18.99
CA SER A 192 -13.30 17.74 -20.28
C SER A 192 -14.74 17.24 -20.43
N ASP A 193 -15.19 16.32 -19.59
CA ASP A 193 -16.52 15.71 -19.68
C ASP A 193 -17.60 16.51 -18.95
N VAL A 194 -17.19 17.54 -18.20
CA VAL A 194 -18.08 18.38 -17.39
C VAL A 194 -17.74 19.85 -17.56
N GLU A 195 -18.75 20.71 -17.58
CA GLU A 195 -18.55 22.17 -17.59
C GLU A 195 -18.30 22.70 -16.17
N GLY A 196 -17.14 23.35 -15.99
CA GLY A 196 -16.77 23.98 -14.72
C GLY A 196 -16.32 23.00 -13.64
N VAL A 197 -16.22 23.52 -12.41
CA VAL A 197 -15.84 22.74 -11.23
C VAL A 197 -16.96 22.86 -10.20
N PRO A 198 -17.81 21.84 -10.04
CA PRO A 198 -18.89 21.86 -9.05
C PRO A 198 -18.37 21.88 -7.62
N GLU A 199 -19.23 22.32 -6.69
CA GLU A 199 -18.90 22.30 -5.26
C GLU A 199 -18.59 20.87 -4.79
N GLY A 200 -17.54 20.74 -3.97
CA GLY A 200 -17.06 19.45 -3.47
C GLY A 200 -16.15 18.69 -4.44
N PHE A 201 -15.86 19.27 -5.62
CA PHE A 201 -14.89 18.72 -6.57
C PHE A 201 -13.67 19.61 -6.71
N GLU A 202 -12.59 19.02 -7.17
CA GLU A 202 -11.33 19.71 -7.48
C GLU A 202 -10.72 19.18 -8.77
N ILE A 203 -9.84 19.96 -9.37
CA ILE A 203 -9.06 19.53 -10.54
C ILE A 203 -7.75 18.92 -10.05
N LEU A 204 -7.50 17.69 -10.48
CA LEU A 204 -6.24 16.99 -10.31
C LEU A 204 -5.51 16.96 -11.65
N HIS A 205 -4.35 17.63 -11.71
CA HIS A 205 -3.52 17.63 -12.90
C HIS A 205 -2.62 16.40 -12.92
N VAL A 206 -2.86 15.49 -13.87
CA VAL A 206 -2.04 14.29 -14.12
C VAL A 206 -1.07 14.61 -15.27
N PRO A 207 0.25 14.64 -15.04
CA PRO A 207 1.23 14.99 -16.06
C PRO A 207 1.34 13.93 -17.16
N GLU A 208 1.94 14.28 -18.29
CA GLU A 208 2.25 13.28 -19.33
C GLU A 208 3.14 12.17 -18.73
N ASN A 209 2.84 10.93 -19.08
CA ASN A 209 3.57 9.78 -18.57
C ASN A 209 3.47 8.57 -19.51
N THR A 210 4.34 7.60 -19.28
CA THR A 210 4.18 6.25 -19.85
C THR A 210 3.40 5.41 -18.84
N TRP A 211 2.34 4.76 -19.31
CA TRP A 211 1.41 4.01 -18.48
C TRP A 211 1.42 2.53 -18.84
N ALA A 212 1.46 1.69 -17.82
CA ALA A 212 1.08 0.27 -17.94
C ALA A 212 -0.41 0.15 -17.63
N VAL A 213 -1.18 -0.27 -18.61
CA VAL A 213 -2.64 -0.41 -18.52
C VAL A 213 -2.99 -1.88 -18.52
N PHE A 214 -3.53 -2.36 -17.40
CA PHE A 214 -3.90 -3.75 -17.18
C PHE A 214 -5.40 -3.92 -17.28
N LYS A 215 -5.83 -4.86 -18.11
CA LYS A 215 -7.24 -5.20 -18.25
C LYS A 215 -7.68 -6.13 -17.14
N CYS A 216 -8.76 -5.74 -16.47
CA CYS A 216 -9.44 -6.53 -15.45
C CYS A 216 -10.77 -7.04 -16.03
N VAL A 217 -11.05 -8.33 -15.89
CA VAL A 217 -12.31 -8.93 -16.37
C VAL A 217 -12.96 -9.69 -15.22
N GLY A 218 -14.21 -9.35 -14.93
CA GLY A 218 -15.01 -10.01 -13.91
C GLY A 218 -15.76 -9.05 -12.99
N PRO A 219 -16.50 -9.61 -12.02
CA PRO A 219 -17.32 -8.80 -11.12
C PRO A 219 -16.46 -7.98 -10.15
N MET A 220 -16.92 -6.75 -9.89
CA MET A 220 -16.31 -5.84 -8.96
C MET A 220 -16.73 -6.15 -7.51
N PRO A 221 -15.87 -5.89 -6.50
CA PRO A 221 -14.50 -5.36 -6.60
C PRO A 221 -13.42 -6.43 -6.85
N LYS A 222 -13.81 -7.72 -6.93
CA LYS A 222 -12.88 -8.85 -6.96
C LYS A 222 -11.92 -8.81 -8.16
N ALA A 223 -12.40 -8.49 -9.35
CA ALA A 223 -11.56 -8.47 -10.56
C ALA A 223 -10.38 -7.50 -10.44
N ILE A 224 -10.60 -6.31 -9.90
CA ILE A 224 -9.52 -5.33 -9.67
C ILE A 224 -8.56 -5.82 -8.59
N GLN A 225 -9.07 -6.38 -7.49
CA GLN A 225 -8.23 -6.90 -6.42
C GLN A 225 -7.33 -8.05 -6.90
N ASP A 226 -7.88 -9.01 -7.62
CA ASP A 226 -7.13 -10.14 -8.20
C ASP A 226 -6.07 -9.66 -9.21
N THR A 227 -6.37 -8.61 -9.99
CA THR A 227 -5.41 -8.04 -10.95
C THR A 227 -4.28 -7.32 -10.24
N TRP A 228 -4.55 -6.54 -9.19
CA TRP A 228 -3.51 -5.94 -8.36
C TRP A 228 -2.58 -7.00 -7.75
N GLU A 229 -3.14 -8.11 -7.24
CA GLU A 229 -2.34 -9.20 -6.71
C GLU A 229 -1.38 -9.78 -7.76
N LYS A 230 -1.85 -10.01 -8.99
CA LYS A 230 -1.04 -10.48 -10.12
C LYS A 230 0.03 -9.47 -10.52
N ILE A 231 -0.29 -8.16 -10.54
CA ILE A 231 0.67 -7.11 -10.84
C ILE A 231 1.86 -7.19 -9.86
N TYR A 232 1.61 -7.29 -8.56
CA TYR A 232 2.68 -7.34 -7.56
C TYR A 232 3.42 -8.66 -7.50
N ARG A 233 2.73 -9.79 -7.71
CA ARG A 233 3.34 -11.13 -7.61
C ARG A 233 4.03 -11.59 -8.88
N GLU A 234 3.46 -11.26 -10.04
CA GLU A 234 3.85 -11.88 -11.30
C GLU A 234 4.49 -10.89 -12.27
N TRP A 235 3.91 -9.69 -12.42
CA TRP A 235 4.38 -8.74 -13.42
C TRP A 235 5.53 -7.87 -12.91
N LEU A 236 5.35 -7.16 -11.81
CA LEU A 236 6.34 -6.20 -11.31
C LEU A 236 7.72 -6.80 -11.02
N PRO A 237 7.86 -8.04 -10.50
CA PRO A 237 9.17 -8.65 -10.27
C PRO A 237 10.00 -8.88 -11.53
N VAL A 238 9.35 -9.12 -12.68
CA VAL A 238 9.99 -9.50 -13.94
C VAL A 238 9.89 -8.43 -15.03
N ALA A 239 9.10 -7.38 -14.82
CA ALA A 239 8.91 -6.31 -15.79
C ALA A 239 10.21 -5.51 -16.02
N ASP A 240 10.43 -5.08 -17.27
CA ASP A 240 11.48 -4.10 -17.63
C ASP A 240 11.12 -2.66 -17.19
N TYR A 241 10.10 -2.52 -16.35
CA TYR A 241 9.57 -1.26 -15.88
C TYR A 241 9.57 -1.21 -14.34
N GLU A 242 9.66 0.00 -13.81
CA GLU A 242 9.42 0.30 -12.40
C GLU A 242 8.27 1.29 -12.27
N LEU A 243 7.57 1.27 -11.14
CA LEU A 243 6.44 2.17 -10.89
C LEU A 243 6.93 3.59 -10.67
N VAL A 244 6.17 4.56 -11.16
CA VAL A 244 6.30 5.97 -10.81
C VAL A 244 5.28 6.24 -9.71
N PRO A 245 5.70 6.69 -8.49
CA PRO A 245 4.83 6.66 -7.31
C PRO A 245 3.88 7.86 -7.18
N ASP A 246 3.47 8.50 -8.27
CA ASP A 246 2.69 9.73 -8.19
C ASP A 246 1.18 9.52 -8.25
N TYR A 247 0.73 8.64 -9.15
CA TYR A 247 -0.70 8.40 -9.40
C TYR A 247 -0.92 6.93 -9.74
N ASP A 248 -2.11 6.42 -9.44
CA ASP A 248 -2.70 5.28 -10.14
C ASP A 248 -4.17 5.56 -10.41
N ILE A 249 -4.67 5.01 -11.50
CA ILE A 249 -6.03 5.24 -11.97
C ILE A 249 -6.70 3.90 -12.21
N GLU A 250 -7.84 3.69 -11.57
CA GLU A 250 -8.76 2.61 -11.88
C GLU A 250 -9.85 3.16 -12.80
N ASN A 251 -9.94 2.62 -14.02
CA ASN A 251 -10.89 3.06 -15.04
C ASN A 251 -12.02 2.04 -15.14
N TYR A 252 -13.23 2.45 -14.79
CA TYR A 252 -14.44 1.64 -14.79
C TYR A 252 -15.22 1.85 -16.09
N LEU A 253 -15.13 0.89 -17.00
CA LEU A 253 -15.79 1.02 -18.31
C LEU A 253 -17.31 0.86 -18.19
N PRO A 254 -18.08 1.37 -19.17
CA PRO A 254 -19.52 1.19 -19.18
C PRO A 254 -19.92 -0.29 -19.17
N GLY A 255 -20.89 -0.65 -18.31
CA GLY A 255 -21.36 -2.03 -18.19
C GLY A 255 -21.97 -2.31 -16.82
N ASP A 256 -22.33 -3.57 -16.59
CA ASP A 256 -22.79 -4.04 -15.29
C ASP A 256 -21.61 -4.50 -14.43
N PRO A 257 -21.25 -3.79 -13.33
CA PRO A 257 -20.13 -4.16 -12.47
C PRO A 257 -20.27 -5.54 -11.80
N ALA A 258 -21.46 -6.11 -11.74
CA ALA A 258 -21.68 -7.45 -11.19
C ALA A 258 -21.48 -8.57 -12.25
N SER A 259 -21.34 -8.21 -13.53
CA SER A 259 -21.20 -9.18 -14.63
C SER A 259 -19.83 -9.87 -14.57
N LYS A 260 -19.82 -11.16 -14.90
CA LYS A 260 -18.58 -11.94 -15.07
C LYS A 260 -17.71 -11.44 -16.26
N ASP A 261 -18.32 -10.73 -17.20
CA ASP A 261 -17.67 -10.20 -18.40
C ASP A 261 -17.42 -8.68 -18.28
N TYR A 262 -17.65 -8.09 -17.10
CA TYR A 262 -17.39 -6.67 -16.88
C TYR A 262 -15.92 -6.36 -17.04
N VAL A 263 -15.61 -5.24 -17.70
CA VAL A 263 -14.23 -4.80 -17.96
C VAL A 263 -13.95 -3.52 -17.20
N SER A 264 -12.85 -3.52 -16.48
CA SER A 264 -12.22 -2.33 -15.90
C SER A 264 -10.72 -2.36 -16.21
N GLU A 265 -10.03 -1.28 -15.93
CA GLU A 265 -8.59 -1.16 -16.18
C GLU A 265 -7.88 -0.61 -14.95
N ILE A 266 -6.67 -1.09 -14.71
CA ILE A 266 -5.72 -0.49 -13.78
C ILE A 266 -4.63 0.18 -14.60
N CYS A 267 -4.47 1.48 -14.43
CA CYS A 267 -3.51 2.30 -15.15
C CYS A 267 -2.45 2.80 -14.14
N ILE A 268 -1.20 2.40 -14.34
CA ILE A 268 -0.10 2.73 -13.43
C ILE A 268 0.99 3.42 -14.23
N PRO A 269 1.47 4.60 -13.81
CA PRO A 269 2.58 5.26 -14.49
C PRO A 269 3.87 4.48 -14.23
N VAL A 270 4.65 4.30 -15.29
CA VAL A 270 5.85 3.48 -15.26
C VAL A 270 7.00 4.15 -16.01
N ARG A 271 8.22 3.80 -15.63
CA ARG A 271 9.43 4.14 -16.40
C ARG A 271 10.28 2.90 -16.65
N LYS A 272 11.01 2.88 -17.76
CA LYS A 272 11.94 1.76 -18.03
C LYS A 272 13.01 1.67 -16.96
N ARG A 273 13.29 0.46 -16.50
CA ARG A 273 14.45 0.19 -15.65
C ARG A 273 15.71 0.37 -16.49
N PHE A 274 16.64 1.18 -15.99
CA PHE A 274 17.99 1.20 -16.55
C PHE A 274 18.70 -0.11 -16.12
N LYS A 275 18.96 -1.00 -17.07
CA LYS A 275 19.86 -2.13 -16.83
C LYS A 275 21.25 -1.52 -16.65
N SER A 276 21.79 -1.52 -15.44
CA SER A 276 23.22 -1.25 -15.25
C SER A 276 23.99 -2.38 -15.96
N GLU A 277 24.91 -2.03 -16.84
CA GLU A 277 25.79 -2.96 -17.60
C GLU A 277 26.81 -3.72 -16.71
N MET A 278 26.40 -4.16 -15.52
CA MET A 278 27.29 -4.84 -14.55
C MET A 278 26.83 -6.24 -14.17
N GLU A 279 26.29 -7.01 -15.13
CA GLU A 279 26.14 -8.46 -14.96
C GLU A 279 26.62 -9.23 -16.20
N CYS A 280 27.87 -8.95 -16.60
CA CYS A 280 28.65 -9.80 -17.48
C CYS A 280 30.12 -9.76 -17.04
N SER A 281 30.42 -10.53 -16.01
CA SER A 281 31.82 -10.96 -15.76
C SER A 281 31.79 -12.26 -14.96
#